data_a1a2bf0504cea53a596747a3c86033ec
#
_entry.id   a1a2bf0504cea53a596747a3c86033ec
#
_cell.length_a   1.000
_cell.length_b   1.000
_cell.length_c   1.000
_cell.angle_alpha   90.00
_cell.angle_beta   90.00
_cell.angle_gamma   90.00
#
_symmetry.space_group_name_H-M   'P 1'
#
loop_
_entity.id
_entity.type
_entity.pdbx_description
1 polymer ?
#
loop_
_entity_poly.entity_id
_entity_poly.type
_entity_poly.pdbx_seq_one_letter_code
_entity_poly.pdbx_strand_id
1 'polypeptide(L)'
;MSPMTTGYIPTLAQVDELHKKIAQSQAAYDLIHGHCVVVADIARRMARRQNALFMRRCTLPADVPEKTGDFGLALTSDEPGEIGGTKPDGDADVPAISGSESFGMLHIPAVPPTDGITGGMVPPRLIDEHMVVIGGLLHDIGTYFLLKQDGSDGEPLKFDGPHYVQHGLKGYEYLLDEGVDESIAQFARNHTGVGLTKEAVAAQNLPLPPDDYVPMNLEQEVVMVADKYNSKSIPPKFLTAEAYTRKAARFGEANKREWLHLLERYGILDVRPLAAQYHMRVVE
;
A
#
# COMPACT_ATOMS: atom_id res chain seq x y z
N MET A 1 -29.73 -10.68 -21.82
CA MET A 1 -28.69 -10.64 -20.78
C MET A 1 -27.72 -11.74 -21.12
N SER A 2 -26.54 -11.39 -21.65
CA SER A 2 -25.44 -12.36 -21.80
C SER A 2 -25.03 -12.86 -20.42
N PRO A 3 -24.70 -14.15 -20.22
CA PRO A 3 -24.15 -14.61 -18.96
C PRO A 3 -22.90 -13.79 -18.67
N MET A 4 -22.81 -13.21 -17.47
CA MET A 4 -21.56 -12.64 -17.00
C MET A 4 -20.57 -13.81 -16.94
N THR A 5 -19.64 -13.85 -17.87
CA THR A 5 -18.49 -14.74 -17.77
C THR A 5 -17.69 -14.27 -16.56
N THR A 6 -17.73 -15.05 -15.48
CA THR A 6 -16.81 -14.84 -14.35
C THR A 6 -15.40 -14.94 -14.93
N GLY A 7 -14.61 -13.89 -14.76
CA GLY A 7 -13.21 -13.89 -15.16
C GLY A 7 -12.41 -14.94 -14.37
N TYR A 8 -11.18 -15.23 -14.76
CA TYR A 8 -10.32 -16.15 -14.02
C TYR A 8 -9.37 -15.39 -13.07
N ILE A 9 -9.05 -16.01 -11.95
CA ILE A 9 -7.97 -15.54 -11.07
C ILE A 9 -6.67 -16.18 -11.57
N PRO A 10 -5.68 -15.39 -12.03
CA PRO A 10 -4.48 -15.94 -12.64
C PRO A 10 -3.58 -16.64 -11.61
N THR A 11 -2.99 -17.74 -12.02
CA THR A 11 -1.87 -18.37 -11.31
C THR A 11 -0.59 -17.54 -11.50
N LEU A 12 0.44 -17.77 -10.67
CA LEU A 12 1.74 -17.08 -10.82
C LEU A 12 2.36 -17.26 -12.21
N ALA A 13 2.20 -18.43 -12.84
CA ALA A 13 2.69 -18.68 -14.19
C ALA A 13 1.92 -17.82 -15.21
N GLN A 14 0.60 -17.72 -15.07
CA GLN A 14 -0.23 -16.89 -15.96
C GLN A 14 0.06 -15.39 -15.75
N VAL A 15 0.36 -14.95 -14.52
CA VAL A 15 0.82 -13.57 -14.26
C VAL A 15 2.09 -13.26 -15.06
N ASP A 16 3.07 -14.16 -15.02
CA ASP A 16 4.32 -14.01 -15.78
C ASP A 16 4.07 -13.97 -17.30
N GLU A 17 3.17 -14.83 -17.79
CA GLU A 17 2.75 -14.84 -19.21
C GLU A 17 2.07 -13.51 -19.60
N LEU A 18 1.19 -12.94 -18.77
CA LEU A 18 0.55 -11.66 -19.02
C LEU A 18 1.59 -10.53 -19.15
N HIS A 19 2.59 -10.49 -18.28
CA HIS A 19 3.69 -9.53 -18.39
C HIS A 19 4.52 -9.72 -19.65
N LYS A 20 4.89 -10.96 -19.96
CA LYS A 20 5.68 -11.27 -21.18
C LYS A 20 4.93 -10.94 -22.46
N LYS A 21 3.63 -11.14 -22.49
CA LYS A 21 2.78 -10.86 -23.65
C LYS A 21 2.77 -9.37 -24.01
N ILE A 22 2.81 -8.49 -23.01
CA ILE A 22 2.68 -7.05 -23.21
C ILE A 22 4.02 -6.31 -23.25
N ALA A 23 5.09 -6.89 -22.69
CA ALA A 23 6.39 -6.26 -22.62
C ALA A 23 7.00 -6.09 -24.01
N GLN A 24 7.34 -4.85 -24.39
CA GLN A 24 7.91 -4.52 -25.69
C GLN A 24 9.41 -4.91 -25.79
N SER A 25 10.09 -5.02 -24.64
CA SER A 25 11.50 -5.38 -24.55
C SER A 25 11.82 -6.10 -23.25
N GLN A 26 12.96 -6.77 -23.19
CA GLN A 26 13.46 -7.37 -21.95
C GLN A 26 13.74 -6.30 -20.88
N ALA A 27 14.27 -5.14 -21.26
CA ALA A 27 14.53 -4.05 -20.34
C ALA A 27 13.23 -3.50 -19.69
N ALA A 28 12.16 -3.39 -20.49
CA ALA A 28 10.84 -3.00 -20.00
C ALA A 28 10.28 -4.06 -19.05
N TYR A 29 10.38 -5.35 -19.42
CA TYR A 29 9.96 -6.45 -18.55
C TYR A 29 10.72 -6.43 -17.23
N ASP A 30 12.04 -6.36 -17.25
CA ASP A 30 12.88 -6.40 -16.05
C ASP A 30 12.55 -5.26 -15.08
N LEU A 31 12.28 -4.05 -15.60
CA LEU A 31 11.96 -2.89 -14.77
C LEU A 31 10.55 -2.99 -14.18
N ILE A 32 9.53 -3.25 -15.02
CA ILE A 32 8.12 -3.16 -14.61
C ILE A 32 7.73 -4.42 -13.82
N HIS A 33 8.03 -5.61 -14.35
CA HIS A 33 7.77 -6.85 -13.62
C HIS A 33 8.60 -6.94 -12.34
N GLY A 34 9.88 -6.53 -12.38
CA GLY A 34 10.73 -6.47 -11.19
C GLY A 34 10.16 -5.56 -10.10
N HIS A 35 9.61 -4.39 -10.47
CA HIS A 35 8.89 -3.54 -9.51
C HIS A 35 7.66 -4.25 -8.93
N CYS A 36 6.85 -4.90 -9.77
CA CYS A 36 5.66 -5.63 -9.31
C CYS A 36 6.01 -6.77 -8.34
N VAL A 37 7.12 -7.48 -8.57
CA VAL A 37 7.63 -8.52 -7.66
C VAL A 37 8.00 -7.94 -6.30
N VAL A 38 8.72 -6.81 -6.27
CA VAL A 38 9.08 -6.13 -5.02
C VAL A 38 7.83 -5.67 -4.27
N VAL A 39 6.88 -5.06 -4.97
CA VAL A 39 5.63 -4.59 -4.36
C VAL A 39 4.80 -5.75 -3.83
N ALA A 40 4.71 -6.87 -4.54
CA ALA A 40 4.03 -8.07 -4.07
C ALA A 40 4.67 -8.66 -2.79
N ASP A 41 6.01 -8.66 -2.68
CA ASP A 41 6.71 -9.09 -1.46
C ASP A 41 6.39 -8.13 -0.28
N ILE A 42 6.45 -6.82 -0.50
CA ILE A 42 6.08 -5.84 0.54
C ILE A 42 4.62 -6.01 0.96
N ALA A 43 3.71 -6.09 0.01
CA ALA A 43 2.27 -6.23 0.25
C ALA A 43 1.94 -7.52 1.03
N ARG A 44 2.59 -8.63 0.69
CA ARG A 44 2.47 -9.88 1.46
C ARG A 44 2.93 -9.73 2.90
N ARG A 45 4.05 -9.03 3.15
CA ARG A 45 4.55 -8.75 4.50
C ARG A 45 3.56 -7.90 5.29
N MET A 46 2.97 -6.88 4.65
CA MET A 46 1.93 -6.05 5.27
C MET A 46 0.68 -6.86 5.61
N ALA A 47 0.20 -7.71 4.69
CA ALA A 47 -0.92 -8.61 4.96
C ALA A 47 -0.63 -9.54 6.14
N ARG A 48 0.56 -10.12 6.22
CA ARG A 48 0.99 -10.96 7.35
C ARG A 48 1.03 -10.18 8.66
N ARG A 49 1.54 -8.95 8.64
CA ARG A 49 1.51 -8.09 9.83
C ARG A 49 0.07 -7.86 10.31
N GLN A 50 -0.82 -7.49 9.42
CA GLN A 50 -2.23 -7.26 9.73
C GLN A 50 -2.90 -8.55 10.25
N ASN A 51 -2.64 -9.68 9.63
CA ASN A 51 -3.14 -10.97 10.06
C ASN A 51 -2.59 -11.37 11.44
N ALA A 52 -1.33 -11.08 11.74
CA ALA A 52 -0.75 -11.31 13.07
C ALA A 52 -1.43 -10.45 14.15
N LEU A 53 -1.73 -9.19 13.86
CA LEU A 53 -2.49 -8.30 14.76
C LEU A 53 -3.92 -8.83 15.00
N PHE A 54 -4.61 -9.25 13.93
CA PHE A 54 -5.94 -9.83 14.03
C PHE A 54 -5.93 -11.12 14.87
N MET A 55 -5.03 -12.03 14.60
CA MET A 55 -4.89 -13.29 15.35
C MET A 55 -4.57 -13.03 16.81
N ARG A 56 -3.69 -12.07 17.09
CA ARG A 56 -3.39 -11.66 18.48
C ARG A 56 -4.68 -11.20 19.19
N ARG A 57 -5.47 -10.34 18.58
CA ARG A 57 -6.76 -9.91 19.14
C ARG A 57 -7.70 -11.09 19.42
N CYS A 58 -7.77 -12.05 18.50
CA CYS A 58 -8.63 -13.23 18.65
C CYS A 58 -8.20 -14.14 19.80
N THR A 59 -6.93 -14.16 20.16
CA THR A 59 -6.36 -15.00 21.23
C THR A 59 -6.35 -14.36 22.60
N LEU A 60 -6.63 -13.06 22.72
CA LEU A 60 -6.71 -12.35 24.00
C LEU A 60 -7.93 -12.80 24.82
N PRO A 61 -7.85 -12.77 26.18
CA PRO A 61 -9.01 -12.90 27.03
C PRO A 61 -10.12 -11.90 26.66
N ALA A 62 -11.37 -12.23 26.98
CA ALA A 62 -12.52 -11.43 26.56
C ALA A 62 -12.60 -10.06 27.27
N ASP A 63 -11.99 -9.95 28.43
CA ASP A 63 -12.02 -8.79 29.31
C ASP A 63 -10.89 -7.78 29.12
N VAL A 64 -9.94 -8.06 28.18
CA VAL A 64 -8.88 -7.09 27.91
C VAL A 64 -9.35 -5.97 27.00
N PRO A 65 -8.85 -4.73 27.18
CA PRO A 65 -9.26 -3.58 26.38
C PRO A 65 -9.18 -3.80 24.86
N GLU A 66 -8.14 -4.49 24.39
CA GLU A 66 -7.95 -4.80 22.96
C GLU A 66 -9.07 -5.66 22.36
N LYS A 67 -9.89 -6.32 23.18
CA LYS A 67 -11.00 -7.15 22.70
C LYS A 67 -12.35 -6.46 22.84
N THR A 68 -12.52 -5.64 23.84
CA THR A 68 -13.77 -4.92 24.11
C THR A 68 -14.00 -3.75 23.15
N GLY A 69 -12.98 -3.32 22.42
CA GLY A 69 -13.07 -2.14 21.57
C GLY A 69 -13.11 -0.82 22.36
N ASP A 70 -12.90 -0.91 23.66
CA ASP A 70 -12.80 0.23 24.57
C ASP A 70 -11.42 0.91 24.44
N PHE A 71 -11.00 0.94 23.24
CA PHE A 71 -9.90 1.76 22.81
C PHE A 71 -10.46 3.15 22.73
N GLY A 72 -10.16 3.97 23.71
CA GLY A 72 -10.37 5.39 23.54
C GLY A 72 -9.81 5.78 22.16
N LEU A 73 -10.67 5.80 21.17
CA LEU A 73 -10.45 6.56 19.96
C LEU A 73 -10.48 8.02 20.41
N ALA A 74 -9.45 8.40 21.15
CA ALA A 74 -9.02 9.75 21.19
C ALA A 74 -8.44 10.02 19.80
N LEU A 75 -9.34 10.22 18.84
CA LEU A 75 -9.06 11.18 17.79
C LEU A 75 -8.70 12.44 18.59
N THR A 76 -7.42 12.69 18.77
CA THR A 76 -6.94 13.98 19.24
C THR A 76 -7.36 14.96 18.15
N SER A 77 -8.56 15.53 18.31
CA SER A 77 -8.82 16.86 17.83
C SER A 77 -7.67 17.71 18.38
N ASP A 78 -6.93 18.37 17.51
CA ASP A 78 -5.93 19.40 17.86
C ASP A 78 -6.63 20.58 18.52
N GLU A 79 -7.09 20.40 19.77
CA GLU A 79 -7.47 21.47 20.67
C GLU A 79 -6.77 21.20 22.00
N PRO A 80 -5.89 22.09 22.46
CA PRO A 80 -5.34 22.04 23.81
C PRO A 80 -6.44 22.42 24.83
N GLY A 81 -7.28 21.44 25.16
CA GLY A 81 -8.24 21.60 26.26
C GLY A 81 -7.53 21.45 27.59
N GLU A 82 -7.49 22.52 28.36
CA GLU A 82 -7.11 22.51 29.76
C GLU A 82 -7.93 21.48 30.54
N ILE A 83 -7.28 20.39 30.97
CA ILE A 83 -7.89 19.46 31.92
C ILE A 83 -7.56 19.98 33.36
N GLY A 84 -8.46 20.80 33.89
CA GLY A 84 -8.55 21.01 35.30
C GLY A 84 -9.14 19.76 35.97
N GLY A 85 -8.33 18.90 36.53
CA GLY A 85 -8.74 17.72 37.29
C GLY A 85 -7.94 17.60 38.56
N THR A 86 -8.62 17.70 39.69
CA THR A 86 -8.14 17.50 41.07
C THR A 86 -7.44 16.17 41.25
N LYS A 87 -6.23 16.24 41.86
CA LYS A 87 -5.48 15.06 42.33
C LYS A 87 -6.31 14.28 43.37
N PRO A 88 -6.31 12.94 43.29
CA PRO A 88 -6.43 12.12 44.47
C PRO A 88 -5.03 11.69 44.93
N ASP A 89 -4.75 11.95 46.21
CA ASP A 89 -3.59 11.42 46.91
C ASP A 89 -3.66 9.90 47.00
N GLY A 90 -2.58 9.24 46.68
CA GLY A 90 -2.45 7.80 46.87
C GLY A 90 -1.20 7.26 46.18
N ASP A 91 -0.11 7.10 46.92
CA ASP A 91 1.11 6.41 46.55
C ASP A 91 0.82 5.01 46.11
N ALA A 92 1.10 4.71 44.82
CA ALA A 92 1.42 3.37 44.37
C ALA A 92 2.49 3.51 43.26
N ASP A 93 3.68 3.04 43.55
CA ASP A 93 4.79 2.87 42.64
C ASP A 93 4.35 1.98 41.44
N VAL A 94 4.00 2.62 40.34
CA VAL A 94 3.89 1.95 39.04
C VAL A 94 5.21 2.19 38.33
N PRO A 95 5.96 1.13 37.95
CA PRO A 95 7.21 1.32 37.24
C PRO A 95 6.93 2.02 35.89
N ALA A 96 7.61 3.16 35.72
CA ALA A 96 7.57 3.89 34.47
C ALA A 96 8.02 2.99 33.30
N ILE A 97 7.10 2.70 32.38
CA ILE A 97 7.43 2.08 31.10
C ILE A 97 8.03 3.20 30.26
N SER A 98 9.36 3.27 30.25
CA SER A 98 10.11 4.15 29.38
C SER A 98 10.04 3.64 27.94
N GLY A 99 9.59 4.47 27.04
CA GLY A 99 9.77 4.30 25.61
C GLY A 99 8.53 3.94 24.79
N SER A 100 7.52 4.80 24.81
CA SER A 100 6.53 4.84 23.73
C SER A 100 6.51 6.25 23.16
N GLU A 101 7.10 6.44 22.00
CA GLU A 101 6.80 7.64 21.23
C GLU A 101 5.35 7.55 20.80
N SER A 102 4.56 8.48 21.33
CA SER A 102 3.12 8.55 21.15
C SER A 102 2.79 9.09 19.76
N PHE A 103 2.57 8.18 18.83
CA PHE A 103 1.55 8.43 17.82
C PHE A 103 0.24 7.94 18.44
N GLY A 104 -0.85 8.71 18.37
CA GLY A 104 -2.14 8.39 19.02
C GLY A 104 -2.82 7.14 18.45
N MET A 105 -2.14 6.04 18.46
CA MET A 105 -2.48 4.76 17.85
C MET A 105 -2.74 3.72 18.92
N LEU A 106 -3.69 2.88 18.59
CA LEU A 106 -3.90 1.59 19.22
C LEU A 106 -2.64 0.74 19.06
N HIS A 107 -1.68 1.02 19.88
CA HIS A 107 -0.47 0.23 19.93
C HIS A 107 -0.78 -1.02 20.73
N ILE A 108 -0.72 -2.20 20.10
CA ILE A 108 -0.72 -3.46 20.82
C ILE A 108 0.74 -3.75 21.17
N PRO A 109 1.21 -3.37 22.37
CA PRO A 109 2.65 -3.38 22.70
C PRO A 109 3.26 -4.79 22.67
N ALA A 110 2.39 -5.82 22.69
CA ALA A 110 2.77 -7.21 22.82
C ALA A 110 2.96 -7.95 21.48
N VAL A 111 2.72 -7.30 20.34
CA VAL A 111 2.97 -7.95 19.04
C VAL A 111 4.33 -7.50 18.51
N PRO A 112 5.33 -8.39 18.49
CA PRO A 112 6.64 -8.04 17.95
C PRO A 112 6.55 -7.66 16.48
N PRO A 113 7.57 -6.98 15.93
CA PRO A 113 7.63 -6.70 14.49
C PRO A 113 7.40 -7.98 13.67
N THR A 114 6.59 -7.88 12.61
CA THR A 114 6.33 -8.98 11.69
C THR A 114 6.95 -8.63 10.35
N ASP A 115 7.87 -9.44 9.86
CA ASP A 115 8.51 -9.27 8.55
C ASP A 115 9.12 -7.85 8.31
N GLY A 116 9.65 -7.23 9.38
CA GLY A 116 10.22 -5.89 9.34
C GLY A 116 9.21 -4.75 9.50
N ILE A 117 7.93 -5.05 9.79
CA ILE A 117 6.88 -4.04 9.98
C ILE A 117 6.56 -3.88 11.47
N THR A 118 6.54 -2.63 11.93
CA THR A 118 6.18 -2.23 13.29
C THR A 118 4.90 -1.40 13.30
N GLY A 119 4.18 -1.40 14.41
CA GLY A 119 2.91 -0.67 14.53
C GLY A 119 1.77 -1.35 13.75
N GLY A 120 0.83 -0.54 13.30
CA GLY A 120 -0.38 -0.96 12.60
C GLY A 120 -1.57 -1.17 13.52
N MET A 121 -2.76 -1.00 12.97
CA MET A 121 -4.04 -1.24 13.65
C MET A 121 -4.52 -2.66 13.37
N VAL A 122 -5.34 -3.21 14.28
CA VAL A 122 -5.99 -4.51 14.08
C VAL A 122 -7.01 -4.39 12.95
N PRO A 123 -6.90 -5.18 11.88
CA PRO A 123 -7.88 -5.12 10.80
C PRO A 123 -9.22 -5.73 11.25
N PRO A 124 -10.34 -5.39 10.59
CA PRO A 124 -11.65 -5.95 10.91
C PRO A 124 -11.79 -7.43 10.55
N ARG A 125 -10.96 -7.94 9.66
CA ARG A 125 -10.91 -9.32 9.20
C ARG A 125 -9.50 -9.72 8.78
N LEU A 126 -9.27 -11.01 8.54
CA LEU A 126 -8.07 -11.47 7.87
C LEU A 126 -7.98 -10.92 6.44
N ILE A 127 -6.78 -10.65 6.00
CA ILE A 127 -6.44 -10.23 4.65
C ILE A 127 -6.00 -11.46 3.86
N ASP A 128 -6.51 -11.61 2.65
CA ASP A 128 -6.13 -12.71 1.76
C ASP A 128 -4.75 -12.47 1.17
N GLU A 129 -3.74 -13.18 1.69
CA GLU A 129 -2.35 -13.06 1.22
C GLU A 129 -2.18 -13.46 -0.25
N HIS A 130 -2.99 -14.41 -0.75
CA HIS A 130 -2.90 -14.84 -2.14
C HIS A 130 -3.39 -13.73 -3.09
N MET A 131 -4.54 -13.14 -2.78
CA MET A 131 -5.09 -12.01 -3.52
C MET A 131 -4.14 -10.81 -3.53
N VAL A 132 -3.52 -10.52 -2.39
CA VAL A 132 -2.54 -9.43 -2.25
C VAL A 132 -1.30 -9.70 -3.13
N VAL A 133 -0.81 -10.94 -3.19
CA VAL A 133 0.34 -11.29 -4.04
C VAL A 133 -0.02 -11.14 -5.52
N ILE A 134 -1.14 -11.72 -5.97
CA ILE A 134 -1.57 -11.62 -7.38
C ILE A 134 -1.83 -10.16 -7.76
N GLY A 135 -2.55 -9.42 -6.90
CA GLY A 135 -2.80 -8.00 -7.12
C GLY A 135 -1.54 -7.17 -7.17
N GLY A 136 -0.59 -7.42 -6.26
CA GLY A 136 0.72 -6.76 -6.25
C GLY A 136 1.55 -7.04 -7.49
N LEU A 137 1.49 -8.27 -8.00
CA LEU A 137 2.18 -8.63 -9.24
C LEU A 137 1.57 -7.98 -10.48
N LEU A 138 0.28 -7.61 -10.46
CA LEU A 138 -0.43 -7.08 -11.64
C LEU A 138 -0.77 -5.59 -11.55
N HIS A 139 -0.60 -4.94 -10.36
CA HIS A 139 -1.06 -3.57 -10.14
C HIS A 139 -0.55 -2.57 -11.19
N ASP A 140 0.65 -2.78 -11.67
CA ASP A 140 1.37 -1.83 -12.53
C ASP A 140 1.52 -2.32 -13.99
N ILE A 141 0.82 -3.39 -14.36
CA ILE A 141 0.93 -3.99 -15.70
C ILE A 141 0.60 -2.99 -16.84
N GLY A 142 -0.26 -2.02 -16.58
CA GLY A 142 -0.59 -0.99 -17.57
C GLY A 142 0.54 0.02 -17.85
N THR A 143 1.61 0.00 -17.07
CA THR A 143 2.78 0.85 -17.29
C THR A 143 3.46 0.60 -18.64
N TYR A 144 3.39 -0.62 -19.15
CA TYR A 144 3.92 -0.97 -20.48
C TYR A 144 3.31 -0.11 -21.60
N PHE A 145 2.04 0.25 -21.51
CA PHE A 145 1.40 1.11 -22.53
C PHE A 145 1.88 2.57 -22.50
N LEU A 146 2.63 2.94 -21.47
CA LEU A 146 3.07 4.33 -21.25
C LEU A 146 4.57 4.50 -21.40
N LEU A 147 5.21 3.60 -22.14
CA LEU A 147 6.60 3.73 -22.52
C LEU A 147 6.72 4.54 -23.82
N LYS A 148 7.51 5.62 -23.80
CA LYS A 148 7.96 6.35 -25.00
C LYS A 148 9.19 5.74 -25.63
N GLN A 149 10.03 5.13 -24.79
CA GLN A 149 11.22 4.36 -25.18
C GLN A 149 11.26 3.11 -24.31
N ASP A 150 11.36 1.97 -24.93
CA ASP A 150 11.31 0.67 -24.27
C ASP A 150 12.69 0.06 -23.99
N GLY A 151 13.75 0.74 -24.40
CA GLY A 151 15.14 0.29 -24.22
C GLY A 151 15.61 -0.77 -25.21
N SER A 152 14.81 -1.14 -26.22
CA SER A 152 15.16 -2.16 -27.21
C SER A 152 16.28 -1.74 -28.17
N ASP A 153 16.45 -0.44 -28.36
CA ASP A 153 17.47 0.18 -29.20
C ASP A 153 18.77 0.56 -28.45
N GLY A 154 18.86 0.21 -27.17
CA GLY A 154 19.98 0.55 -26.29
C GLY A 154 19.86 1.93 -25.63
N GLU A 155 18.82 2.70 -25.94
CA GLU A 155 18.51 3.93 -25.24
C GLU A 155 17.84 3.66 -23.90
N PRO A 156 17.98 4.54 -22.91
CA PRO A 156 17.33 4.37 -21.63
C PRO A 156 15.79 4.33 -21.75
N LEU A 157 15.16 3.45 -20.99
CA LEU A 157 13.71 3.44 -20.82
C LEU A 157 13.16 4.82 -20.48
N LYS A 158 12.06 5.22 -21.11
CA LYS A 158 11.41 6.51 -20.86
C LYS A 158 9.91 6.37 -20.82
N PHE A 159 9.31 6.82 -19.73
CA PHE A 159 7.86 6.86 -19.57
C PHE A 159 7.25 8.12 -20.21
N ASP A 160 5.99 8.03 -20.61
CA ASP A 160 5.16 9.17 -21.00
C ASP A 160 4.67 9.91 -19.74
N GLY A 161 5.51 10.81 -19.22
CA GLY A 161 5.25 11.52 -17.97
C GLY A 161 3.87 12.20 -17.89
N PRO A 162 3.43 12.98 -18.90
CA PRO A 162 2.12 13.65 -18.89
C PRO A 162 0.93 12.69 -18.78
N HIS A 163 1.02 11.50 -19.36
CA HIS A 163 -0.06 10.51 -19.37
C HIS A 163 0.16 9.37 -18.37
N TYR A 164 1.27 9.42 -17.61
CA TYR A 164 1.66 8.31 -16.74
C TYR A 164 0.58 7.90 -15.73
N VAL A 165 -0.25 8.82 -15.26
CA VAL A 165 -1.36 8.55 -14.36
C VAL A 165 -2.39 7.54 -14.92
N GLN A 166 -2.42 7.35 -16.25
CA GLN A 166 -3.34 6.42 -16.91
C GLN A 166 -2.93 4.94 -16.76
N HIS A 167 -1.72 4.63 -16.22
CA HIS A 167 -1.24 3.25 -16.12
C HIS A 167 -2.21 2.34 -15.38
N GLY A 168 -2.84 2.83 -14.31
CA GLY A 168 -3.82 2.06 -13.55
C GLY A 168 -5.03 1.66 -14.40
N LEU A 169 -5.63 2.62 -15.11
CA LEU A 169 -6.77 2.37 -15.98
C LEU A 169 -6.40 1.48 -17.17
N LYS A 170 -5.24 1.72 -17.79
CA LYS A 170 -4.73 0.87 -18.89
C LYS A 170 -4.48 -0.57 -18.46
N GLY A 171 -3.96 -0.76 -17.24
CA GLY A 171 -3.78 -2.09 -16.67
C GLY A 171 -5.11 -2.80 -16.42
N TYR A 172 -6.09 -2.08 -15.88
CA TYR A 172 -7.44 -2.60 -15.68
C TYR A 172 -8.08 -3.06 -17.00
N GLU A 173 -8.10 -2.20 -18.01
CA GLU A 173 -8.63 -2.49 -19.35
C GLU A 173 -7.95 -3.75 -19.93
N TYR A 174 -6.62 -3.79 -19.93
CA TYR A 174 -5.85 -4.92 -20.43
C TYR A 174 -6.19 -6.23 -19.72
N LEU A 175 -6.26 -6.22 -18.38
CA LEU A 175 -6.56 -7.44 -17.61
C LEU A 175 -7.97 -7.97 -17.92
N LEU A 176 -8.95 -7.09 -18.08
CA LEU A 176 -10.30 -7.49 -18.49
C LEU A 176 -10.32 -8.07 -19.91
N ASP A 177 -9.60 -7.46 -20.85
CA ASP A 177 -9.47 -7.95 -22.22
C ASP A 177 -8.80 -9.35 -22.28
N GLU A 178 -7.89 -9.65 -21.35
CA GLU A 178 -7.29 -10.98 -21.18
C GLU A 178 -8.20 -11.96 -20.41
N GLY A 179 -9.40 -11.55 -20.02
CA GLY A 179 -10.38 -12.39 -19.32
C GLY A 179 -10.07 -12.60 -17.83
N VAL A 180 -9.19 -11.79 -17.24
CA VAL A 180 -8.92 -11.80 -15.80
C VAL A 180 -10.16 -11.27 -15.06
N ASP A 181 -10.45 -11.86 -13.89
CA ASP A 181 -11.57 -11.44 -13.07
C ASP A 181 -11.43 -9.97 -12.63
N GLU A 182 -12.55 -9.25 -12.62
CA GLU A 182 -12.57 -7.84 -12.28
C GLU A 182 -12.02 -7.56 -10.88
N SER A 183 -12.23 -8.47 -9.93
CA SER A 183 -11.69 -8.34 -8.56
C SER A 183 -10.16 -8.25 -8.54
N ILE A 184 -9.48 -8.85 -9.52
CA ILE A 184 -8.03 -8.75 -9.72
C ILE A 184 -7.69 -7.50 -10.53
N ALA A 185 -8.41 -7.22 -11.63
CA ALA A 185 -8.15 -6.06 -12.48
C ALA A 185 -8.26 -4.74 -11.71
N GLN A 186 -9.12 -4.66 -10.70
CA GLN A 186 -9.28 -3.50 -9.82
C GLN A 186 -7.99 -3.14 -9.04
N PHE A 187 -7.07 -4.07 -8.80
CA PHE A 187 -5.78 -3.75 -8.19
C PHE A 187 -4.97 -2.79 -9.08
N ALA A 188 -5.02 -2.98 -10.40
CA ALA A 188 -4.38 -2.06 -11.33
C ALA A 188 -5.08 -0.70 -11.32
N ARG A 189 -6.42 -0.67 -11.36
CA ARG A 189 -7.20 0.55 -11.46
C ARG A 189 -7.02 1.49 -10.26
N ASN A 190 -6.92 0.93 -9.04
CA ASN A 190 -7.18 1.65 -7.80
C ASN A 190 -5.93 1.91 -6.93
N HIS A 191 -4.70 1.70 -7.44
CA HIS A 191 -3.48 1.83 -6.62
C HIS A 191 -2.77 3.18 -6.70
N THR A 192 -3.20 4.09 -7.60
CA THR A 192 -2.46 5.32 -7.89
C THR A 192 -2.49 6.31 -6.71
N GLY A 193 -1.32 6.82 -6.34
CA GLY A 193 -1.18 7.78 -5.23
C GLY A 193 -1.58 7.16 -3.88
N VAL A 194 -2.39 7.87 -3.12
CA VAL A 194 -3.05 7.41 -1.89
C VAL A 194 -4.56 7.21 -2.11
N GLY A 195 -4.94 6.91 -3.34
CA GLY A 195 -6.30 6.93 -3.86
C GLY A 195 -6.61 8.26 -4.56
N LEU A 196 -7.18 8.18 -5.76
CA LEU A 196 -7.63 9.34 -6.52
C LEU A 196 -9.15 9.35 -6.54
N THR A 197 -9.76 10.30 -5.84
CA THR A 197 -11.22 10.51 -5.92
C THR A 197 -11.57 11.25 -7.20
N LYS A 198 -12.82 11.16 -7.62
CA LYS A 198 -13.38 11.91 -8.75
C LYS A 198 -13.10 13.40 -8.62
N GLU A 199 -13.23 13.96 -7.42
CA GLU A 199 -12.94 15.37 -7.13
C GLU A 199 -11.45 15.67 -7.31
N ALA A 200 -10.56 14.77 -6.87
CA ALA A 200 -9.12 14.95 -7.04
C ALA A 200 -8.70 14.86 -8.51
N VAL A 201 -9.32 13.97 -9.29
CA VAL A 201 -9.12 13.88 -10.75
C VAL A 201 -9.49 15.20 -11.42
N ALA A 202 -10.67 15.74 -11.09
CA ALA A 202 -11.16 17.00 -11.66
C ALA A 202 -10.31 18.20 -11.20
N ALA A 203 -9.99 18.30 -9.91
CA ALA A 203 -9.24 19.43 -9.35
C ALA A 203 -7.81 19.52 -9.89
N GLN A 204 -7.18 18.37 -10.18
CA GLN A 204 -5.83 18.30 -10.74
C GLN A 204 -5.83 18.26 -12.28
N ASN A 205 -7.00 18.30 -12.92
CA ASN A 205 -7.16 18.19 -14.38
C ASN A 205 -6.38 16.99 -14.95
N LEU A 206 -6.48 15.83 -14.28
CA LEU A 206 -5.78 14.62 -14.70
C LEU A 206 -6.38 14.06 -15.99
N PRO A 207 -5.58 13.47 -16.88
CA PRO A 207 -6.04 12.84 -18.12
C PRO A 207 -6.70 11.48 -17.86
N LEU A 208 -7.71 11.46 -16.98
CA LEU A 208 -8.50 10.29 -16.58
C LEU A 208 -9.99 10.61 -16.71
N PRO A 209 -10.85 9.65 -17.03
CA PRO A 209 -12.28 9.80 -16.83
C PRO A 209 -12.61 10.24 -15.40
N PRO A 210 -13.63 11.10 -15.22
CA PRO A 210 -14.00 11.60 -13.89
C PRO A 210 -14.71 10.53 -13.06
N ASP A 211 -13.92 9.70 -12.37
CA ASP A 211 -14.38 8.59 -11.55
C ASP A 211 -13.47 8.41 -10.31
N ASP A 212 -13.90 7.57 -9.38
CA ASP A 212 -13.11 7.19 -8.21
C ASP A 212 -12.13 6.06 -8.57
N TYR A 213 -10.87 6.28 -8.27
CA TYR A 213 -9.76 5.33 -8.41
C TYR A 213 -9.16 5.07 -7.01
N VAL A 214 -10.00 4.52 -6.14
CA VAL A 214 -9.68 4.27 -4.72
C VAL A 214 -9.80 2.79 -4.41
N PRO A 215 -9.00 2.23 -3.48
CA PRO A 215 -9.13 0.84 -3.05
C PRO A 215 -10.54 0.50 -2.59
N MET A 216 -11.08 -0.61 -3.04
CA MET A 216 -12.42 -1.09 -2.71
C MET A 216 -12.43 -2.07 -1.52
N ASN A 217 -11.27 -2.58 -1.14
CA ASN A 217 -11.09 -3.53 -0.05
C ASN A 217 -9.67 -3.43 0.55
N LEU A 218 -9.45 -4.15 1.65
CA LEU A 218 -8.18 -4.13 2.37
C LEU A 218 -7.00 -4.67 1.53
N GLU A 219 -7.25 -5.66 0.69
CA GLU A 219 -6.24 -6.26 -0.17
C GLU A 219 -5.69 -5.23 -1.18
N GLN A 220 -6.57 -4.48 -1.82
CA GLN A 220 -6.18 -3.39 -2.74
C GLN A 220 -5.47 -2.25 -1.99
N GLU A 221 -5.96 -1.89 -0.81
CA GLU A 221 -5.34 -0.85 0.01
C GLU A 221 -3.92 -1.23 0.45
N VAL A 222 -3.70 -2.49 0.85
CA VAL A 222 -2.37 -3.03 1.17
C VAL A 222 -1.42 -2.92 -0.02
N VAL A 223 -1.85 -3.29 -1.21
CA VAL A 223 -1.02 -3.18 -2.43
C VAL A 223 -0.73 -1.71 -2.76
N MET A 224 -1.72 -0.83 -2.65
CA MET A 224 -1.54 0.61 -2.84
C MET A 224 -0.48 1.17 -1.87
N VAL A 225 -0.53 0.79 -0.59
CA VAL A 225 0.46 1.22 0.40
C VAL A 225 1.85 0.65 0.11
N ALA A 226 1.92 -0.63 -0.24
CA ALA A 226 3.18 -1.32 -0.55
C ALA A 226 3.93 -0.68 -1.73
N ASP A 227 3.21 -0.25 -2.77
CA ASP A 227 3.78 0.44 -3.93
C ASP A 227 4.56 1.71 -3.54
N LYS A 228 4.18 2.37 -2.45
CA LYS A 228 4.84 3.63 -2.04
C LYS A 228 6.26 3.45 -1.52
N TYR A 229 6.63 2.24 -1.15
CA TYR A 229 7.97 1.89 -0.68
C TYR A 229 8.96 1.54 -1.79
N ASN A 230 8.51 1.35 -3.04
CA ASN A 230 9.39 1.10 -4.17
C ASN A 230 9.13 2.05 -5.34
N SER A 231 10.16 2.38 -6.11
CA SER A 231 10.06 3.32 -7.23
C SER A 231 10.69 2.74 -8.48
N LYS A 232 9.96 2.76 -9.59
CA LYS A 232 10.41 2.43 -10.96
C LYS A 232 11.35 3.49 -11.58
N SER A 233 12.04 4.29 -10.74
CA SER A 233 13.10 5.15 -11.28
C SER A 233 14.22 4.29 -11.90
N ILE A 234 15.04 4.90 -12.74
CA ILE A 234 16.19 4.22 -13.34
C ILE A 234 17.46 4.80 -12.73
N PRO A 235 18.17 4.01 -11.91
CA PRO A 235 17.84 2.67 -11.39
C PRO A 235 16.68 2.70 -10.37
N PRO A 236 16.00 1.56 -10.17
CA PRO A 236 14.94 1.43 -9.16
C PRO A 236 15.49 1.60 -7.75
N LYS A 237 14.64 1.99 -6.80
CA LYS A 237 15.03 2.30 -5.43
C LYS A 237 13.90 2.10 -4.44
N PHE A 238 14.26 1.84 -3.19
CA PHE A 238 13.33 1.89 -2.07
C PHE A 238 13.21 3.31 -1.50
N LEU A 239 12.04 3.63 -0.97
CA LEU A 239 11.78 4.84 -0.21
C LEU A 239 11.39 4.45 1.22
N THR A 240 11.90 5.18 2.21
CA THR A 240 11.37 5.06 3.58
C THR A 240 9.98 5.70 3.67
N ALA A 241 9.26 5.40 4.74
CA ALA A 241 7.96 6.05 5.02
C ALA A 241 8.10 7.58 5.04
N GLU A 242 9.19 8.11 5.63
CA GLU A 242 9.48 9.54 5.70
C GLU A 242 9.78 10.12 4.32
N ALA A 243 10.54 9.41 3.48
CA ALA A 243 10.82 9.85 2.12
C ALA A 243 9.53 9.96 1.30
N TYR A 244 8.64 8.97 1.44
CA TYR A 244 7.34 9.06 0.76
C TYR A 244 6.42 10.13 1.39
N THR A 245 6.45 10.36 2.70
CA THR A 245 5.71 11.45 3.36
C THR A 245 6.07 12.81 2.73
N ARG A 246 7.37 13.06 2.50
CA ARG A 246 7.80 14.29 1.80
C ARG A 246 7.33 14.34 0.35
N LYS A 247 7.25 13.18 -0.33
CA LYS A 247 6.71 13.09 -1.69
C LYS A 247 5.20 13.36 -1.70
N ALA A 248 4.42 12.76 -0.80
CA ALA A 248 2.98 12.96 -0.66
C ALA A 248 2.63 14.43 -0.40
N ALA A 249 3.39 15.11 0.44
CA ALA A 249 3.21 16.53 0.74
C ALA A 249 3.30 17.44 -0.51
N ARG A 250 4.03 17.05 -1.54
CA ARG A 250 4.12 17.80 -2.82
C ARG A 250 2.80 17.81 -3.59
N PHE A 251 1.92 16.84 -3.30
CA PHE A 251 0.58 16.75 -3.89
C PHE A 251 -0.50 17.36 -2.99
N GLY A 252 -0.09 18.02 -1.90
CA GLY A 252 -0.96 18.73 -0.96
C GLY A 252 -1.08 18.05 0.40
N GLU A 253 -1.51 18.83 1.41
CA GLU A 253 -1.62 18.35 2.79
C GLU A 253 -2.68 17.26 2.96
N ALA A 254 -3.71 17.21 2.12
CA ALA A 254 -4.69 16.12 2.13
C ALA A 254 -4.04 14.78 1.77
N ASN A 255 -3.21 14.74 0.71
CA ASN A 255 -2.44 13.55 0.33
C ASN A 255 -1.48 13.09 1.43
N LYS A 256 -0.80 14.05 2.08
CA LYS A 256 0.11 13.74 3.18
C LYS A 256 -0.65 13.16 4.38
N ARG A 257 -1.80 13.74 4.77
CA ARG A 257 -2.62 13.22 5.88
C ARG A 257 -3.11 11.81 5.58
N GLU A 258 -3.63 11.59 4.37
CA GLU A 258 -4.09 10.26 3.98
C GLU A 258 -2.96 9.23 4.04
N TRP A 259 -1.77 9.58 3.55
CA TRP A 259 -0.60 8.72 3.70
C TRP A 259 -0.27 8.40 5.17
N LEU A 260 -0.33 9.39 6.07
CA LEU A 260 -0.08 9.16 7.49
C LEU A 260 -1.13 8.25 8.12
N HIS A 261 -2.42 8.38 7.75
CA HIS A 261 -3.47 7.46 8.18
C HIS A 261 -3.24 6.02 7.68
N LEU A 262 -2.73 5.88 6.46
CA LEU A 262 -2.36 4.55 5.93
C LEU A 262 -1.18 3.95 6.71
N LEU A 263 -0.18 4.75 7.09
CA LEU A 263 0.91 4.30 7.96
C LEU A 263 0.42 3.87 9.34
N GLU A 264 -0.50 4.63 9.91
CA GLU A 264 -1.17 4.25 11.16
C GLU A 264 -1.85 2.89 11.04
N ARG A 265 -2.60 2.69 9.97
CA ARG A 265 -3.37 1.47 9.74
C ARG A 265 -2.49 0.26 9.48
N TYR A 266 -1.50 0.38 8.61
CA TYR A 266 -0.71 -0.76 8.14
C TYR A 266 0.65 -0.93 8.81
N GLY A 267 1.08 0.07 9.59
CA GLY A 267 2.41 0.09 10.21
C GLY A 267 3.50 0.61 9.26
N ILE A 268 4.71 0.65 9.79
CA ILE A 268 5.89 1.18 9.10
C ILE A 268 6.84 0.02 8.79
N LEU A 269 7.19 -0.11 7.52
CA LEU A 269 8.15 -1.10 7.02
C LEU A 269 9.57 -0.54 7.13
N ASP A 270 10.48 -1.29 7.74
CA ASP A 270 11.92 -1.10 7.52
C ASP A 270 12.31 -1.69 6.15
N VAL A 271 12.60 -0.82 5.21
CA VAL A 271 12.94 -1.19 3.82
C VAL A 271 14.38 -1.66 3.66
N ARG A 272 15.28 -1.46 4.65
CA ARG A 272 16.71 -1.74 4.51
C ARG A 272 17.03 -3.21 4.24
N PRO A 273 16.40 -4.19 4.93
CA PRO A 273 16.61 -5.60 4.62
C PRO A 273 16.19 -5.97 3.19
N LEU A 274 15.05 -5.43 2.72
CA LEU A 274 14.58 -5.64 1.36
C LEU A 274 15.51 -4.98 0.33
N ALA A 275 15.96 -3.76 0.59
CA ALA A 275 16.89 -3.06 -0.28
C ALA A 275 18.20 -3.86 -0.46
N ALA A 276 18.71 -4.48 0.62
CA ALA A 276 19.86 -5.38 0.55
C ALA A 276 19.55 -6.65 -0.27
N GLN A 277 18.38 -7.26 -0.06
CA GLN A 277 17.94 -8.45 -0.79
C GLN A 277 17.81 -8.21 -2.30
N TYR A 278 17.24 -7.06 -2.70
CA TYR A 278 17.02 -6.70 -4.10
C TYR A 278 18.14 -5.85 -4.70
N HIS A 279 19.24 -5.65 -4.00
CA HIS A 279 20.39 -4.83 -4.43
C HIS A 279 20.00 -3.43 -4.89
N MET A 280 19.05 -2.80 -4.20
CA MET A 280 18.57 -1.46 -4.49
C MET A 280 19.00 -0.47 -3.41
N ARG A 281 19.22 0.80 -3.80
CA ARG A 281 19.49 1.88 -2.83
C ARG A 281 18.22 2.26 -2.08
N VAL A 282 18.40 2.80 -0.87
CA VAL A 282 17.33 3.41 -0.06
C VAL A 282 17.43 4.93 -0.19
N VAL A 283 16.28 5.58 -0.27
CA VAL A 283 16.11 7.04 -0.16
C VAL A 283 15.40 7.30 1.16
N GLU A 284 16.05 8.09 2.00
CA GLU A 284 15.55 8.51 3.31
C GLU A 284 14.94 9.91 3.26
#